data_af9ae0307906b611226b0be423caacd7
#
_entry.id   af9ae0307906b611226b0be423caacd7
#
_cell.length_a   1.000
_cell.length_b   1.000
_cell.length_c   1.000
_cell.angle_alpha   90.00
_cell.angle_beta   90.00
_cell.angle_gamma   90.00
#
_symmetry.space_group_name_H-M   'P 1'
#
loop_
_entity.id
_entity.type
_entity.pdbx_description
1 polymer ?
#
loop_
_entity_poly.entity_id
_entity_poly.type
_entity_poly.pdbx_seq_one_letter_code
_entity_poly.pdbx_strand_id
1 'polypeptide(L)'
;MAANPRAAAVAALVRQEQDGFSNLILDAELKRQKLEGRDKAFASAIFYTVLEHRGTLDYILEQFLPKGLAKLDAPVREILRAALAQARYMQVPVSAAVNEAVKLTRTFKKASASGLVNAVLRKACNYDLETARFRNETQRLMVLGSAGQDVAEFLRTHYPEEALGILTHTKKENPEQVICLCGCMAQRQPAGQLPENGCRGPLRKAAGKRREERAARPCARQCAGKV
;
A
#
# COMPACT_ATOMS: atom_id res chain seq x y z
N MET A 1 4.82 -7.37 -26.27
CA MET A 1 4.78 -6.02 -25.63
C MET A 1 5.88 -5.97 -24.60
N ALA A 2 6.67 -4.89 -24.54
CA ALA A 2 7.67 -4.74 -23.49
C ALA A 2 7.00 -4.82 -22.10
N ALA A 3 7.62 -5.53 -21.19
CA ALA A 3 7.14 -5.67 -19.81
C ALA A 3 7.12 -4.28 -19.16
N ASN A 4 5.94 -3.87 -18.63
CA ASN A 4 5.80 -2.56 -18.00
C ASN A 4 5.49 -2.75 -16.50
N PRO A 5 6.46 -2.44 -15.62
CA PRO A 5 6.28 -2.66 -14.18
C PRO A 5 5.10 -1.88 -13.59
N ARG A 6 4.81 -0.68 -14.11
CA ARG A 6 3.64 0.11 -13.67
C ARG A 6 2.32 -0.56 -14.07
N ALA A 7 2.28 -1.12 -15.28
CA ALA A 7 1.09 -1.86 -15.74
C ALA A 7 0.85 -3.12 -14.90
N ALA A 8 1.92 -3.83 -14.54
CA ALA A 8 1.85 -5.01 -13.66
C ALA A 8 1.31 -4.64 -12.27
N ALA A 9 1.83 -3.57 -11.66
CA ALA A 9 1.36 -3.10 -10.37
C ALA A 9 -0.12 -2.73 -10.40
N VAL A 10 -0.56 -1.96 -11.40
CA VAL A 10 -1.98 -1.59 -11.57
C VAL A 10 -2.86 -2.81 -11.80
N ALA A 11 -2.43 -3.77 -12.62
CA ALA A 11 -3.19 -5.01 -12.84
C ALA A 11 -3.33 -5.84 -11.56
N ALA A 12 -2.26 -5.92 -10.75
CA ALA A 12 -2.30 -6.58 -9.45
C ALA A 12 -3.25 -5.86 -8.47
N LEU A 13 -3.23 -4.52 -8.42
CA LEU A 13 -4.13 -3.73 -7.58
C LEU A 13 -5.61 -3.93 -7.96
N VAL A 14 -5.93 -3.93 -9.26
CA VAL A 14 -7.29 -4.19 -9.75
C VAL A 14 -7.78 -5.57 -9.33
N ARG A 15 -6.92 -6.60 -9.39
CA ARG A 15 -7.27 -7.95 -8.94
C ARG A 15 -7.40 -8.03 -7.42
N GLN A 16 -6.55 -7.33 -6.69
CA GLN A 16 -6.56 -7.31 -5.23
C GLN A 16 -7.88 -6.78 -4.66
N GLU A 17 -8.54 -5.84 -5.34
CA GLU A 17 -9.87 -5.36 -4.94
C GLU A 17 -10.94 -6.47 -4.99
N GLN A 18 -10.73 -7.50 -5.81
CA GLN A 18 -11.70 -8.61 -6.00
C GLN A 18 -11.38 -9.81 -5.10
N ASP A 19 -10.09 -10.19 -5.03
CA ASP A 19 -9.67 -11.48 -4.49
C ASP A 19 -8.97 -11.43 -3.10
N GLY A 20 -8.59 -10.25 -2.62
CA GLY A 20 -8.15 -10.01 -1.23
C GLY A 20 -6.74 -10.45 -0.81
N PHE A 21 -6.08 -11.40 -1.46
CA PHE A 21 -4.76 -11.92 -1.07
C PHE A 21 -3.59 -11.22 -1.79
N SER A 22 -3.10 -10.12 -1.20
CA SER A 22 -2.18 -9.19 -1.85
C SER A 22 -0.89 -9.82 -2.37
N ASN A 23 -0.20 -10.64 -1.58
CA ASN A 23 1.10 -11.22 -1.94
C ASN A 23 0.99 -12.26 -3.06
N LEU A 24 -0.02 -13.11 -3.04
CA LEU A 24 -0.25 -14.13 -4.06
C LEU A 24 -0.61 -13.51 -5.40
N ILE A 25 -1.47 -12.48 -5.37
CA ILE A 25 -1.90 -11.77 -6.58
C ILE A 25 -0.73 -11.03 -7.22
N LEU A 26 0.08 -10.34 -6.43
CA LEU A 26 1.24 -9.65 -6.93
C LEU A 26 2.24 -10.63 -7.56
N ASP A 27 2.59 -11.71 -6.88
CA ASP A 27 3.55 -12.70 -7.39
C ASP A 27 3.05 -13.35 -8.70
N ALA A 28 1.76 -13.69 -8.76
CA ALA A 28 1.14 -14.23 -9.98
C ALA A 28 1.21 -13.23 -11.15
N GLU A 29 0.96 -11.95 -10.90
CA GLU A 29 1.00 -10.91 -11.94
C GLU A 29 2.43 -10.64 -12.43
N LEU A 30 3.40 -10.59 -11.52
CA LEU A 30 4.81 -10.42 -11.85
C LEU A 30 5.34 -11.58 -12.69
N LYS A 31 4.98 -12.82 -12.35
CA LYS A 31 5.30 -14.02 -13.15
C LYS A 31 4.63 -14.00 -14.52
N ARG A 32 3.36 -13.60 -14.59
CA ARG A 32 2.60 -13.50 -15.84
C ARG A 32 3.26 -12.53 -16.82
N GLN A 33 3.77 -11.39 -16.32
CA GLN A 33 4.44 -10.39 -17.13
C GLN A 33 5.95 -10.63 -17.29
N LYS A 34 6.48 -11.72 -16.71
CA LYS A 34 7.91 -12.08 -16.73
C LYS A 34 8.82 -10.94 -16.28
N LEU A 35 8.40 -10.24 -15.22
CA LEU A 35 9.19 -9.16 -14.65
C LEU A 35 10.25 -9.74 -13.71
N GLU A 36 11.50 -9.26 -13.87
CA GLU A 36 12.64 -9.69 -13.10
C GLU A 36 13.46 -8.50 -12.57
N GLY A 37 14.33 -8.75 -11.60
CA GLY A 37 15.27 -7.79 -11.09
C GLY A 37 14.65 -6.46 -10.68
N ARG A 38 15.15 -5.37 -11.26
CA ARG A 38 14.74 -4.00 -10.95
C ARG A 38 13.26 -3.72 -11.26
N ASP A 39 12.75 -4.23 -12.36
CA ASP A 39 11.36 -4.00 -12.77
C ASP A 39 10.37 -4.72 -11.85
N LYS A 40 10.71 -5.94 -11.40
CA LYS A 40 9.97 -6.66 -10.38
C LYS A 40 9.94 -5.88 -9.07
N ALA A 41 11.10 -5.42 -8.60
CA ALA A 41 11.19 -4.64 -7.37
C ALA A 41 10.39 -3.34 -7.44
N PHE A 42 10.44 -2.63 -8.56
CA PHE A 42 9.70 -1.39 -8.75
C PHE A 42 8.18 -1.60 -8.81
N ALA A 43 7.71 -2.64 -9.50
CA ALA A 43 6.29 -2.98 -9.51
C ALA A 43 5.78 -3.34 -8.11
N SER A 44 6.56 -4.12 -7.35
CA SER A 44 6.24 -4.47 -5.97
C SER A 44 6.21 -3.24 -5.06
N ALA A 45 7.16 -2.33 -5.20
CA ALA A 45 7.19 -1.09 -4.44
C ALA A 45 5.94 -0.23 -4.70
N ILE A 46 5.52 -0.06 -5.97
CA ILE A 46 4.28 0.66 -6.29
C ILE A 46 3.08 0.00 -5.61
N PHE A 47 2.96 -1.33 -5.75
CA PHE A 47 1.84 -2.09 -5.23
C PHE A 47 1.69 -1.91 -3.71
N TYR A 48 2.76 -2.14 -2.95
CA TYR A 48 2.72 -2.02 -1.49
C TYR A 48 2.56 -0.58 -1.02
N THR A 49 3.19 0.40 -1.68
CA THR A 49 3.01 1.82 -1.35
C THR A 49 1.54 2.25 -1.52
N VAL A 50 0.86 1.77 -2.57
CA VAL A 50 -0.57 2.05 -2.73
C VAL A 50 -1.40 1.43 -1.62
N LEU A 51 -1.15 0.17 -1.25
CA LEU A 51 -1.88 -0.49 -0.17
C LEU A 51 -1.66 0.20 1.18
N GLU A 52 -0.42 0.55 1.46
CA GLU A 52 -0.03 1.20 2.71
C GLU A 52 -0.68 2.57 2.89
N HIS A 53 -0.76 3.35 1.81
CA HIS A 53 -1.26 4.72 1.85
C HIS A 53 -2.65 4.89 1.24
N ARG A 54 -3.41 3.81 1.09
CA ARG A 54 -4.69 3.80 0.36
C ARG A 54 -5.67 4.85 0.88
N GLY A 55 -5.83 4.95 2.20
CA GLY A 55 -6.75 5.92 2.82
C GLY A 55 -6.36 7.37 2.52
N THR A 56 -5.07 7.68 2.60
CA THR A 56 -4.53 9.01 2.26
C THR A 56 -4.72 9.34 0.78
N LEU A 57 -4.39 8.38 -0.10
CA LEU A 57 -4.50 8.55 -1.55
C LEU A 57 -5.95 8.79 -1.97
N ASP A 58 -6.87 8.00 -1.43
CA ASP A 58 -8.30 8.12 -1.73
C ASP A 58 -8.85 9.46 -1.28
N TYR A 59 -8.53 9.88 -0.06
CA TYR A 59 -8.94 11.19 0.44
C TYR A 59 -8.48 12.34 -0.46
N ILE A 60 -7.22 12.32 -0.90
CA ILE A 60 -6.68 13.36 -1.78
C ILE A 60 -7.39 13.35 -3.14
N LEU A 61 -7.56 12.17 -3.74
CA LEU A 61 -8.20 12.05 -5.05
C LEU A 61 -9.66 12.49 -5.04
N GLU A 62 -10.38 12.22 -3.96
CA GLU A 62 -11.78 12.61 -3.80
C GLU A 62 -11.98 14.12 -3.77
N GLN A 63 -10.99 14.92 -3.35
CA GLN A 63 -11.08 16.39 -3.42
C GLN A 63 -11.22 16.91 -4.86
N PHE A 64 -10.79 16.13 -5.86
CA PHE A 64 -10.75 16.52 -7.27
C PHE A 64 -11.69 15.71 -8.17
N LEU A 65 -12.49 14.82 -7.58
CA LEU A 65 -13.42 13.95 -8.29
C LEU A 65 -14.89 14.27 -7.92
N PRO A 66 -15.59 15.08 -8.69
CA PRO A 66 -16.97 15.51 -8.35
C PRO A 66 -17.97 14.37 -8.16
N LYS A 67 -17.74 13.24 -8.85
CA LYS A 67 -18.60 12.05 -8.78
C LYS A 67 -18.09 11.00 -7.78
N GLY A 68 -16.97 11.30 -7.08
CA GLY A 68 -16.31 10.37 -6.17
C GLY A 68 -15.48 9.29 -6.87
N LEU A 69 -14.51 8.75 -6.13
CA LEU A 69 -13.56 7.75 -6.60
C LEU A 69 -14.24 6.40 -6.92
N ALA A 70 -15.25 6.03 -6.13
CA ALA A 70 -15.96 4.76 -6.27
C ALA A 70 -16.71 4.60 -7.61
N LYS A 71 -17.06 5.71 -8.27
CA LYS A 71 -17.75 5.67 -9.58
C LYS A 71 -16.82 5.52 -10.77
N LEU A 72 -15.52 5.53 -10.55
CA LEU A 72 -14.56 5.28 -11.61
C LEU A 72 -14.40 3.78 -11.87
N ASP A 73 -14.11 3.42 -13.12
CA ASP A 73 -13.68 2.06 -13.45
C ASP A 73 -12.46 1.67 -12.60
N ALA A 74 -12.41 0.42 -12.13
CA ALA A 74 -11.33 -0.07 -11.29
C ALA A 74 -9.91 0.20 -11.88
N PRO A 75 -9.62 -0.04 -13.17
CA PRO A 75 -8.32 0.30 -13.73
C PRO A 75 -7.98 1.80 -13.65
N VAL A 76 -8.96 2.68 -13.86
CA VAL A 76 -8.73 4.13 -13.81
C VAL A 76 -8.45 4.58 -12.39
N ARG A 77 -9.18 4.04 -11.42
CA ARG A 77 -8.99 4.28 -9.99
C ARG A 77 -7.59 3.87 -9.55
N GLU A 78 -7.16 2.66 -9.91
CA GLU A 78 -5.84 2.15 -9.55
C GLU A 78 -4.69 2.87 -10.27
N ILE A 79 -4.90 3.34 -11.50
CA ILE A 79 -3.93 4.22 -12.19
C ILE A 79 -3.74 5.53 -11.43
N LEU A 80 -4.83 6.15 -10.96
CA LEU A 80 -4.75 7.39 -10.17
C LEU A 80 -4.01 7.17 -8.85
N ARG A 81 -4.36 6.11 -8.10
CA ARG A 81 -3.68 5.73 -6.86
C ARG A 81 -2.20 5.49 -7.06
N ALA A 82 -1.85 4.64 -8.04
CA ALA A 82 -0.46 4.30 -8.34
C ALA A 82 0.39 5.50 -8.78
N ALA A 83 -0.17 6.40 -9.57
CA ALA A 83 0.55 7.60 -10.00
C ALA A 83 0.76 8.60 -8.85
N LEU A 84 -0.27 8.82 -8.04
CA LEU A 84 -0.18 9.68 -6.87
C LEU A 84 0.81 9.13 -5.83
N ALA A 85 0.79 7.80 -5.58
CA ALA A 85 1.74 7.12 -4.70
C ALA A 85 3.18 7.31 -5.16
N GLN A 86 3.46 7.13 -6.46
CA GLN A 86 4.79 7.35 -7.03
C GLN A 86 5.28 8.78 -6.84
N ALA A 87 4.42 9.77 -7.07
CA ALA A 87 4.79 11.18 -6.94
C ALA A 87 5.04 11.59 -5.47
N ARG A 88 4.24 11.08 -4.51
CA ARG A 88 4.32 11.50 -3.11
C ARG A 88 5.32 10.72 -2.27
N TYR A 89 5.43 9.43 -2.48
CA TYR A 89 6.17 8.52 -1.59
C TYR A 89 7.40 7.89 -2.23
N MET A 90 7.46 7.83 -3.57
CA MET A 90 8.57 7.15 -4.27
C MET A 90 9.51 8.12 -4.98
N GLN A 91 9.41 9.41 -4.73
CA GLN A 91 10.27 10.45 -5.31
C GLN A 91 10.30 10.48 -6.85
N VAL A 92 9.24 9.96 -7.48
CA VAL A 92 9.10 10.06 -8.94
C VAL A 92 8.65 11.47 -9.30
N PRO A 93 9.30 12.15 -10.26
CA PRO A 93 8.86 13.47 -10.69
C PRO A 93 7.40 13.48 -11.14
N VAL A 94 6.62 14.47 -10.68
CA VAL A 94 5.18 14.58 -10.95
C VAL A 94 4.87 14.48 -12.45
N SER A 95 5.64 15.17 -13.27
CA SER A 95 5.46 15.12 -14.73
C SER A 95 5.62 13.72 -15.30
N ALA A 96 6.60 12.94 -14.81
CA ALA A 96 6.83 11.57 -15.22
C ALA A 96 5.69 10.65 -14.76
N ALA A 97 5.27 10.77 -13.48
CA ALA A 97 4.15 9.99 -12.95
C ALA A 97 2.86 10.23 -13.73
N VAL A 98 2.53 11.50 -14.02
CA VAL A 98 1.34 11.88 -14.80
C VAL A 98 1.40 11.35 -16.23
N ASN A 99 2.54 11.52 -16.92
CA ASN A 99 2.69 11.07 -18.29
C ASN A 99 2.55 9.54 -18.40
N GLU A 100 3.16 8.80 -17.49
CA GLU A 100 3.04 7.33 -17.45
C GLU A 100 1.60 6.89 -17.10
N ALA A 101 0.92 7.57 -16.18
CA ALA A 101 -0.49 7.31 -15.88
C ALA A 101 -1.38 7.49 -17.10
N VAL A 102 -1.19 8.55 -17.88
CA VAL A 102 -1.93 8.77 -19.15
C VAL A 102 -1.65 7.66 -20.17
N LYS A 103 -0.41 7.17 -20.27
CA LYS A 103 -0.11 6.02 -21.15
C LYS A 103 -0.81 4.75 -20.67
N LEU A 104 -0.87 4.52 -19.35
CA LEU A 104 -1.55 3.36 -18.77
C LEU A 104 -3.05 3.34 -19.08
N THR A 105 -3.74 4.49 -19.19
CA THR A 105 -5.15 4.50 -19.57
C THR A 105 -5.39 3.84 -20.94
N ARG A 106 -4.45 4.02 -21.87
CA ARG A 106 -4.51 3.36 -23.20
C ARG A 106 -4.22 1.87 -23.07
N THR A 107 -3.23 1.48 -22.26
CA THR A 107 -2.87 0.08 -22.00
C THR A 107 -4.06 -0.71 -21.45
N PHE A 108 -4.83 -0.10 -20.54
CA PHE A 108 -6.03 -0.70 -19.96
C PHE A 108 -7.32 -0.45 -20.74
N LYS A 109 -7.23 -0.01 -22.00
CA LYS A 109 -8.37 0.27 -22.90
C LYS A 109 -9.36 1.30 -22.33
N LYS A 110 -8.85 2.26 -21.54
CA LYS A 110 -9.61 3.36 -20.93
C LYS A 110 -9.13 4.73 -21.43
N ALA A 111 -8.83 4.83 -22.73
CA ALA A 111 -8.27 6.02 -23.34
C ALA A 111 -9.14 7.29 -23.15
N SER A 112 -10.47 7.12 -23.07
CA SER A 112 -11.40 8.22 -22.78
C SER A 112 -11.18 8.89 -21.42
N ALA A 113 -10.59 8.17 -20.46
CA ALA A 113 -10.27 8.70 -19.12
C ALA A 113 -8.95 9.49 -19.08
N SER A 114 -8.15 9.54 -20.16
CA SER A 114 -6.82 10.15 -20.14
C SER A 114 -6.84 11.64 -19.78
N GLY A 115 -7.83 12.40 -20.24
CA GLY A 115 -8.02 13.80 -19.88
C GLY A 115 -8.33 13.98 -18.38
N LEU A 116 -9.23 13.14 -17.84
CA LEU A 116 -9.57 13.13 -16.43
C LEU A 116 -8.34 12.81 -15.57
N VAL A 117 -7.62 11.73 -15.89
CA VAL A 117 -6.43 11.30 -15.17
C VAL A 117 -5.36 12.40 -15.14
N ASN A 118 -5.08 13.05 -16.27
CA ASN A 118 -4.14 14.16 -16.33
C ASN A 118 -4.58 15.35 -15.46
N ALA A 119 -5.84 15.76 -15.56
CA ALA A 119 -6.37 16.91 -14.83
C ALA A 119 -6.40 16.69 -13.31
N VAL A 120 -6.84 15.50 -12.88
CA VAL A 120 -6.90 15.13 -11.46
C VAL A 120 -5.50 15.03 -10.86
N LEU A 121 -4.57 14.31 -11.50
CA LEU A 121 -3.23 14.09 -10.95
C LEU A 121 -2.44 15.39 -10.83
N ARG A 122 -2.53 16.31 -11.79
CA ARG A 122 -1.85 17.61 -11.69
C ARG A 122 -2.25 18.41 -10.46
N LYS A 123 -3.49 18.29 -10.02
CA LYS A 123 -4.00 18.94 -8.81
C LYS A 123 -3.67 18.12 -7.56
N ALA A 124 -3.92 16.81 -7.60
CA ALA A 124 -3.75 15.91 -6.46
C ALA A 124 -2.28 15.80 -5.99
N CYS A 125 -1.31 15.81 -6.91
CA CYS A 125 0.11 15.77 -6.55
C CYS A 125 0.59 17.00 -5.76
N ASN A 126 -0.05 18.14 -5.97
CA ASN A 126 0.27 19.40 -5.29
C ASN A 126 -0.63 19.65 -4.06
N TYR A 127 -1.51 18.71 -3.71
CA TYR A 127 -2.40 18.86 -2.57
C TYR A 127 -1.63 18.79 -1.26
N ASP A 128 -1.81 19.79 -0.42
CA ASP A 128 -1.19 19.84 0.89
C ASP A 128 -2.12 19.24 1.96
N LEU A 129 -1.66 18.19 2.62
CA LEU A 129 -2.40 17.52 3.70
C LEU A 129 -2.38 18.32 5.00
N GLU A 130 -1.43 19.25 5.20
CA GLU A 130 -1.40 20.08 6.40
C GLU A 130 -2.55 21.08 6.43
N THR A 131 -3.02 21.50 5.27
CA THR A 131 -4.17 22.38 5.10
C THR A 131 -5.51 21.65 5.01
N ALA A 132 -5.48 20.31 5.07
CA ALA A 132 -6.68 19.48 4.93
C ALA A 132 -7.66 19.67 6.08
N ARG A 133 -8.95 19.77 5.76
CA ARG A 133 -10.02 19.84 6.75
C ARG A 133 -10.67 18.48 6.93
N PHE A 134 -10.53 17.92 8.12
CA PHE A 134 -11.16 16.66 8.50
C PHE A 134 -12.47 16.93 9.25
N ARG A 135 -13.47 16.06 9.06
CA ARG A 135 -14.77 16.17 9.74
C ARG A 135 -14.67 15.93 11.25
N ASN A 136 -13.79 15.01 11.64
CA ASN A 136 -13.52 14.61 13.01
C ASN A 136 -12.13 13.99 13.13
N GLU A 137 -11.68 13.75 14.37
CA GLU A 137 -10.39 13.15 14.66
C GLU A 137 -10.26 11.70 14.12
N THR A 138 -11.34 10.93 14.14
CA THR A 138 -11.35 9.58 13.54
C THR A 138 -10.99 9.64 12.05
N GLN A 139 -11.60 10.54 11.29
CA GLN A 139 -11.27 10.73 9.87
C GLN A 139 -9.83 11.19 9.69
N ARG A 140 -9.34 12.10 10.55
CA ARG A 140 -7.95 12.53 10.52
C ARG A 140 -6.98 11.36 10.69
N LEU A 141 -7.22 10.48 11.66
CA LEU A 141 -6.44 9.27 11.89
C LEU A 141 -6.53 8.29 10.70
N MET A 142 -7.72 8.09 10.15
CA MET A 142 -7.93 7.24 8.97
C MET A 142 -7.14 7.75 7.77
N VAL A 143 -7.11 9.05 7.53
CA VAL A 143 -6.44 9.64 6.37
C VAL A 143 -4.93 9.72 6.59
N LEU A 144 -4.47 10.30 7.68
CA LEU A 144 -3.02 10.48 7.93
C LEU A 144 -2.31 9.17 8.26
N GLY A 145 -2.99 8.29 9.01
CA GLY A 145 -2.50 6.96 9.35
C GLY A 145 -2.80 5.89 8.30
N SER A 146 -3.64 6.19 7.30
CA SER A 146 -4.16 5.20 6.33
C SER A 146 -4.72 3.95 7.03
N ALA A 147 -5.42 4.15 8.14
CA ALA A 147 -5.95 3.10 8.99
C ALA A 147 -7.43 2.83 8.69
N GLY A 148 -7.90 1.62 8.97
CA GLY A 148 -9.33 1.31 8.96
C GLY A 148 -10.08 2.05 10.07
N GLN A 149 -11.40 2.21 9.89
CA GLN A 149 -12.24 2.94 10.84
C GLN A 149 -12.16 2.33 12.25
N ASP A 150 -12.27 1.01 12.36
CA ASP A 150 -12.23 0.31 13.66
C ASP A 150 -10.93 0.58 14.42
N VAL A 151 -9.80 0.57 13.72
CA VAL A 151 -8.47 0.86 14.30
C VAL A 151 -8.37 2.33 14.71
N ALA A 152 -8.83 3.25 13.87
CA ALA A 152 -8.81 4.67 14.15
C ALA A 152 -9.70 5.03 15.37
N GLU A 153 -10.88 4.42 15.48
CA GLU A 153 -11.78 4.60 16.63
C GLU A 153 -11.22 4.02 17.92
N PHE A 154 -10.62 2.83 17.83
CA PHE A 154 -9.95 2.20 18.96
C PHE A 154 -8.81 3.07 19.49
N LEU A 155 -7.91 3.52 18.60
CA LEU A 155 -6.78 4.35 18.99
C LEU A 155 -7.22 5.71 19.53
N ARG A 156 -8.21 6.35 18.90
CA ARG A 156 -8.77 7.61 19.40
C ARG A 156 -9.35 7.47 20.81
N THR A 157 -9.94 6.32 21.13
CA THR A 157 -10.59 6.10 22.42
C THR A 157 -9.60 5.77 23.52
N HIS A 158 -8.57 4.94 23.22
CA HIS A 158 -7.67 4.41 24.23
C HIS A 158 -6.32 5.14 24.29
N TYR A 159 -5.90 5.79 23.18
CA TYR A 159 -4.61 6.45 23.04
C TYR A 159 -4.75 7.79 22.29
N PRO A 160 -5.58 8.74 22.76
CA PRO A 160 -5.96 9.93 21.99
C PRO A 160 -4.76 10.81 21.60
N GLU A 161 -3.78 10.97 22.48
CA GLU A 161 -2.60 11.80 22.22
C GLU A 161 -1.56 11.11 21.35
N GLU A 162 -1.47 9.79 21.44
CA GLU A 162 -0.44 8.98 20.80
C GLU A 162 -0.92 8.34 19.48
N ALA A 163 -2.22 8.34 19.22
CA ALA A 163 -2.87 7.61 18.12
C ALA A 163 -2.19 7.84 16.75
N LEU A 164 -1.92 9.09 16.40
CA LEU A 164 -1.27 9.40 15.13
C LEU A 164 0.20 8.97 15.15
N GLY A 165 0.89 9.15 16.27
CA GLY A 165 2.27 8.70 16.45
C GLY A 165 2.40 7.18 16.25
N ILE A 166 1.52 6.40 16.86
CA ILE A 166 1.47 4.94 16.71
C ILE A 166 1.30 4.54 15.24
N LEU A 167 0.32 5.16 14.54
CA LEU A 167 0.04 4.85 13.15
C LEU A 167 1.16 5.25 12.18
N THR A 168 1.87 6.34 12.45
CA THR A 168 2.95 6.84 11.59
C THR A 168 4.31 6.22 11.91
N HIS A 169 4.56 5.89 13.17
CA HIS A 169 5.82 5.29 13.62
C HIS A 169 6.02 3.88 13.05
N THR A 170 4.98 3.05 13.11
CA THR A 170 4.98 1.70 12.55
C THR A 170 5.33 1.69 11.05
N LYS A 171 4.97 2.75 10.33
CA LYS A 171 5.27 2.88 8.89
C LYS A 171 6.72 3.27 8.60
N LYS A 172 7.39 3.97 9.51
CA LYS A 172 8.75 4.48 9.30
C LYS A 172 9.83 3.46 9.63
N GLU A 173 9.62 2.63 10.66
CA GLU A 173 10.70 1.79 11.21
C GLU A 173 10.77 0.38 10.63
N ASN A 174 9.68 -0.16 10.10
CA ASN A 174 9.72 -1.53 9.57
C ASN A 174 8.60 -1.82 8.54
N PRO A 175 8.80 -1.49 7.27
CA PRO A 175 7.81 -1.76 6.22
C PRO A 175 7.48 -3.26 6.09
N GLU A 176 8.41 -4.17 6.44
CA GLU A 176 8.16 -5.61 6.42
C GLU A 176 7.25 -6.06 7.59
N GLN A 177 7.34 -5.42 8.76
CA GLN A 177 6.46 -5.72 9.90
C GLN A 177 5.04 -5.19 9.72
N VAL A 178 4.87 -4.06 9.04
CA VAL A 178 3.54 -3.52 8.70
C VAL A 178 2.77 -4.48 7.78
N ILE A 179 3.46 -5.11 6.84
CA ILE A 179 2.86 -6.12 5.96
C ILE A 179 2.38 -7.33 6.77
N CYS A 180 3.13 -7.74 7.80
CA CYS A 180 2.76 -8.85 8.66
C CYS A 180 1.52 -8.52 9.53
N LEU A 181 1.43 -7.32 10.07
CA LEU A 181 0.28 -6.87 10.86
C LEU A 181 -0.99 -6.74 10.03
N CYS A 182 -0.91 -6.20 8.82
CA CYS A 182 -2.05 -6.15 7.90
C CYS A 182 -2.52 -7.55 7.47
N GLY A 183 -1.61 -8.48 7.26
CA GLY A 183 -1.93 -9.87 6.93
C GLY A 183 -2.59 -10.63 8.08
N CYS A 184 -2.19 -10.38 9.33
CA CYS A 184 -2.77 -11.03 10.51
C CYS A 184 -4.15 -10.45 10.88
N MET A 185 -4.41 -9.17 10.62
CA MET A 185 -5.72 -8.57 10.87
C MET A 185 -6.80 -8.98 9.87
N ALA A 186 -6.43 -9.39 8.66
CA ALA A 186 -7.39 -9.90 7.66
C ALA A 186 -7.89 -11.32 7.98
N GLN A 187 -7.22 -12.05 8.86
CA GLN A 187 -7.67 -13.35 9.36
C GLN A 187 -8.29 -13.14 10.74
N ARG A 188 -9.61 -12.88 10.79
CA ARG A 188 -10.41 -13.03 12.02
C ARG A 188 -10.38 -14.50 12.44
N GLN A 189 -9.36 -14.89 13.22
CA GLN A 189 -9.43 -16.09 14.03
C GLN A 189 -9.97 -15.71 15.40
N PRO A 190 -10.92 -16.49 15.95
CA PRO A 190 -11.46 -16.23 17.28
C PRO A 190 -10.32 -16.30 18.31
N ALA A 191 -10.32 -15.36 19.24
CA ALA A 191 -9.36 -15.29 20.33
C ALA A 191 -9.33 -16.65 21.08
N GLY A 192 -8.20 -17.35 21.02
CA GLY A 192 -8.01 -18.58 21.79
C GLY A 192 -7.03 -19.61 21.25
N GLN A 193 -6.55 -19.49 20.02
CA GLN A 193 -5.55 -20.43 19.50
C GLN A 193 -4.36 -19.70 18.88
N LEU A 194 -3.28 -19.57 19.64
CA LEU A 194 -1.96 -19.28 19.09
C LEU A 194 -1.52 -20.48 18.25
N PRO A 195 -1.17 -20.32 16.97
CA PRO A 195 -0.62 -21.42 16.19
C PRO A 195 0.74 -21.83 16.78
N GLU A 196 0.86 -23.10 17.16
CA GLU A 196 2.12 -23.70 17.66
C GLU A 196 3.26 -23.74 16.63
N ASN A 197 3.02 -23.30 15.41
CA ASN A 197 4.02 -23.25 14.36
C ASN A 197 4.29 -21.79 13.98
N GLY A 198 5.42 -21.29 14.51
CA GLY A 198 5.95 -19.97 14.18
C GLY A 198 6.01 -19.73 12.66
N CYS A 199 5.80 -18.49 12.26
CA CYS A 199 5.86 -17.99 10.89
C CYS A 199 7.10 -18.53 10.14
N ARG A 200 6.97 -19.69 9.51
CA ARG A 200 7.94 -20.15 8.53
C ARG A 200 7.56 -19.55 7.18
N GLY A 201 7.89 -18.29 6.99
CA GLY A 201 7.89 -17.70 5.67
C GLY A 201 9.00 -18.30 4.80
N PRO A 202 8.81 -18.44 3.50
CA PRO A 202 9.83 -18.97 2.59
C PRO A 202 10.87 -17.88 2.27
N LEU A 203 11.69 -17.49 3.22
CA LEU A 203 12.88 -16.68 3.02
C LEU A 203 14.14 -17.49 3.27
N ARG A 204 14.33 -18.56 2.45
CA ARG A 204 15.65 -19.19 2.31
C ARG A 204 15.78 -19.76 0.90
N LYS A 205 16.19 -18.93 -0.04
CA LYS A 205 16.99 -19.31 -1.22
C LYS A 205 17.42 -18.06 -1.98
N ALA A 206 18.30 -17.26 -1.39
CA ALA A 206 19.22 -16.40 -2.14
C ALA A 206 20.25 -15.81 -1.17
N ALA A 207 21.17 -16.62 -0.68
CA ALA A 207 22.50 -16.18 -0.26
C ALA A 207 23.38 -17.43 -0.23
N GLY A 208 24.15 -17.58 -1.28
CA GLY A 208 25.18 -18.59 -1.36
C GLY A 208 26.29 -18.35 -0.38
N LYS A 209 26.71 -19.45 0.25
CA LYS A 209 28.02 -19.76 0.79
C LYS A 209 28.75 -18.71 1.65
N ARG A 210 28.82 -19.07 2.85
CA ARG A 210 29.81 -18.87 3.93
C ARG A 210 29.26 -18.15 5.16
N ARG A 211 28.90 -18.86 6.14
CA ARG A 211 29.38 -18.96 7.50
C ARG A 211 28.43 -19.80 8.34
N GLU A 212 28.90 -20.94 8.70
CA GLU A 212 28.43 -21.74 9.83
C GLU A 212 28.62 -20.97 11.12
N GLU A 213 27.75 -21.30 12.07
CA GLU A 213 27.82 -20.92 13.49
C GLU A 213 27.50 -19.47 13.89
N ARG A 214 26.21 -19.20 14.04
CA ARG A 214 25.71 -18.59 15.28
C ARG A 214 24.21 -18.91 15.45
N ALA A 215 23.97 -19.55 16.58
CA ALA A 215 22.71 -20.08 17.04
C ALA A 215 21.51 -19.15 16.83
N ALA A 216 20.44 -19.72 16.28
CA ALA A 216 19.10 -19.14 16.29
C ALA A 216 18.66 -18.86 17.74
N ARG A 217 18.51 -17.61 18.11
CA ARG A 217 17.80 -17.21 19.32
C ARG A 217 16.32 -17.07 18.97
N PRO A 218 15.42 -17.73 19.69
CA PRO A 218 13.99 -17.59 19.46
C PRO A 218 13.50 -16.20 19.89
N CYS A 219 12.62 -15.63 19.12
CA CYS A 219 11.97 -14.31 19.29
C CYS A 219 11.07 -14.19 20.54
N ALA A 220 11.11 -15.17 21.45
CA ALA A 220 10.17 -15.30 22.59
C ALA A 220 10.62 -14.57 23.88
N ARG A 221 11.67 -13.74 23.87
CA ARG A 221 12.17 -13.12 25.12
C ARG A 221 12.09 -11.59 25.21
N GLN A 222 11.32 -10.94 24.36
CA GLN A 222 11.19 -9.47 24.47
C GLN A 222 9.79 -8.94 24.80
N CYS A 223 8.82 -9.80 25.05
CA CYS A 223 7.47 -9.36 25.47
C CYS A 223 7.13 -9.62 26.94
N ALA A 224 8.08 -10.04 27.77
CA ALA A 224 7.83 -10.23 29.19
C ALA A 224 8.89 -9.49 30.00
N GLY A 225 8.52 -8.31 30.51
CA GLY A 225 9.26 -7.65 31.58
C GLY A 225 9.44 -6.14 31.39
N LYS A 226 8.42 -5.36 31.83
CA LYS A 226 8.57 -4.39 32.94
C LYS A 226 7.20 -3.82 33.25
N VAL A 227 6.74 -4.18 34.37
CA VAL A 227 5.76 -3.45 35.19
C VAL A 227 6.30 -2.07 35.49
#